data_d5fd39385223c10187043de8645dcb37
#
_entry.id   d5fd39385223c10187043de8645dcb37
#
_cell.length_a   1.000
_cell.length_b   1.000
_cell.length_c   1.000
_cell.angle_alpha   90.00
_cell.angle_beta   90.00
_cell.angle_gamma   90.00
#
_symmetry.space_group_name_H-M   'P 1'
#
loop_
_entity.id
_entity.type
_entity.pdbx_description
1 polymer ?
#
loop_
_entity_poly.entity_id
_entity_poly.type
_entity_poly.pdbx_seq_one_letter_code
_entity_poly.pdbx_strand_id
1 'polypeptide(L)'
;MTNQTITAFALATPNGGETNQILGAFKAISELTGDIYDFENSFLLPEGTNNYKEIREKLKFSDFTSYTAFKKEAYNLLNNYMQKVDIIPQIFITAYNQGENALAGSNVDAICRVIKEYYEENKLGHIVTTVLTSKLHKYKYVDLVNIPKHLMTLNGRIRILQHKSIKKRVLITKGTINNFSRKNVKNKNKEFLQLIAKYKNNSDLSAQINKLSNFINASKRIVFCLGGRVDGNEIIFDVNYANKLYKDAQKLAQKGYYIIFTNGPRTPNDVTNFLYEQSLTSPNIIFQNSKQIAQNDEDRSHKRWRVYSGKYEEEFKTLAQIGNIYPAVLGFDNTLVVHTLDSYSSCETANAAIPTAISSKGIYVDPNLRYDCHNLQKLLCPKYAVDWDDFFNMAINMNIEPKDLNPQVLSSPLRVFAETCLNRILQANARQKRKN
;
A
#
# COMPACT_ATOMS: atom_id res chain seq x y z
N MET A 1 -20.84 9.71 -28.40
CA MET A 1 -19.78 10.20 -27.49
C MET A 1 -18.48 9.96 -28.23
N THR A 2 -17.74 11.01 -28.61
CA THR A 2 -16.41 10.87 -29.18
C THR A 2 -15.53 10.19 -28.13
N ASN A 3 -14.97 9.04 -28.47
CA ASN A 3 -14.02 8.32 -27.62
C ASN A 3 -12.75 9.19 -27.46
N GLN A 4 -12.79 10.14 -26.55
CA GLN A 4 -11.60 10.91 -26.20
C GLN A 4 -10.82 10.04 -25.23
N THR A 5 -9.65 9.57 -25.66
CA THR A 5 -8.72 8.83 -24.81
C THR A 5 -8.26 9.72 -23.65
N ILE A 6 -8.53 9.30 -22.43
CA ILE A 6 -8.14 10.02 -21.21
C ILE A 6 -6.98 9.28 -20.59
N THR A 7 -5.85 9.94 -20.47
CA THR A 7 -4.65 9.36 -19.88
C THR A 7 -4.29 10.04 -18.55
N ALA A 8 -3.54 9.35 -17.72
CA ALA A 8 -3.08 9.82 -16.42
C ALA A 8 -1.57 9.63 -16.28
N PHE A 9 -0.94 10.50 -15.49
CA PHE A 9 0.42 10.31 -15.04
C PHE A 9 0.55 10.56 -13.54
N ALA A 10 1.62 10.12 -12.94
CA ALA A 10 1.84 10.25 -11.51
C ALA A 10 3.25 10.68 -11.17
N LEU A 11 3.38 11.31 -10.01
CA LEU A 11 4.64 11.40 -9.32
C LEU A 11 4.80 10.15 -8.46
N ALA A 12 5.79 9.34 -8.78
CA ALA A 12 6.09 8.12 -8.05
C ALA A 12 6.62 8.40 -6.64
N THR A 13 6.44 7.43 -5.74
CA THR A 13 6.92 7.51 -4.36
C THR A 13 7.78 6.28 -4.04
N PRO A 14 8.74 6.39 -3.11
CA PRO A 14 9.59 5.26 -2.74
C PRO A 14 8.86 4.19 -1.90
N ASN A 15 7.62 4.45 -1.50
CA ASN A 15 6.86 3.56 -0.63
C ASN A 15 5.98 2.61 -1.46
N GLY A 16 6.18 1.31 -1.32
CA GLY A 16 5.41 0.31 -2.07
C GLY A 16 3.89 0.40 -1.87
N GLY A 17 3.43 0.78 -0.67
CA GLY A 17 2.00 0.97 -0.39
C GLY A 17 1.40 2.15 -1.15
N GLU A 18 2.13 3.26 -1.27
CA GLU A 18 1.70 4.43 -2.05
C GLU A 18 1.73 4.14 -3.56
N THR A 19 2.76 3.46 -4.03
CA THR A 19 2.84 3.00 -5.42
C THR A 19 1.67 2.08 -5.77
N ASN A 20 1.31 1.14 -4.90
CA ASN A 20 0.14 0.28 -5.10
C ASN A 20 -1.17 1.08 -5.17
N GLN A 21 -1.31 2.17 -4.42
CA GLN A 21 -2.47 3.04 -4.53
C GLN A 21 -2.52 3.74 -5.90
N ILE A 22 -1.40 4.28 -6.37
CA ILE A 22 -1.30 4.92 -7.68
C ILE A 22 -1.61 3.93 -8.80
N LEU A 23 -1.02 2.74 -8.77
CA LEU A 23 -1.29 1.67 -9.73
C LEU A 23 -2.76 1.24 -9.71
N GLY A 24 -3.38 1.17 -8.53
CA GLY A 24 -4.80 0.90 -8.38
C GLY A 24 -5.66 1.98 -9.02
N ALA A 25 -5.30 3.26 -8.83
CA ALA A 25 -6.00 4.39 -9.43
C ALA A 25 -5.90 4.37 -10.97
N PHE A 26 -4.71 4.12 -11.52
CA PHE A 26 -4.50 3.97 -12.96
C PHE A 26 -5.35 2.85 -13.54
N LYS A 27 -5.28 1.67 -12.93
CA LYS A 27 -6.06 0.51 -13.38
C LYS A 27 -7.56 0.82 -13.41
N ALA A 28 -8.07 1.50 -12.40
CA ALA A 28 -9.47 1.85 -12.33
C ALA A 28 -9.89 2.82 -13.44
N ILE A 29 -9.02 3.79 -13.77
CA ILE A 29 -9.27 4.71 -14.88
C ILE A 29 -9.23 3.95 -16.21
N SER A 30 -8.22 3.12 -16.42
CA SER A 30 -8.06 2.29 -17.62
C SER A 30 -9.27 1.35 -17.85
N GLU A 31 -9.77 0.70 -16.81
CA GLU A 31 -10.96 -0.17 -16.89
C GLU A 31 -12.22 0.58 -17.30
N LEU A 32 -12.34 1.88 -16.97
CA LEU A 32 -13.50 2.70 -17.37
C LEU A 32 -13.36 3.34 -18.75
N THR A 33 -12.14 3.68 -19.15
CA THR A 33 -11.90 4.31 -20.45
C THR A 33 -11.67 3.30 -21.57
N GLY A 34 -11.33 2.05 -21.21
CA GLY A 34 -10.93 1.02 -22.15
C GLY A 34 -9.48 1.16 -22.64
N ASP A 35 -8.73 2.14 -22.10
CA ASP A 35 -7.36 2.41 -22.50
C ASP A 35 -6.38 1.45 -21.84
N ILE A 36 -5.36 1.03 -22.57
CA ILE A 36 -4.22 0.29 -22.04
C ILE A 36 -3.18 1.30 -21.61
N TYR A 37 -2.90 1.38 -20.30
CA TYR A 37 -1.83 2.22 -19.78
C TYR A 37 -0.49 1.50 -19.83
N ASP A 38 0.49 2.16 -20.40
CA ASP A 38 1.88 1.87 -20.14
C ASP A 38 2.27 2.47 -18.79
N PHE A 39 2.30 1.62 -17.76
CA PHE A 39 2.59 2.06 -16.40
C PHE A 39 4.02 2.57 -16.24
N GLU A 40 4.98 2.05 -17.00
CA GLU A 40 6.38 2.48 -16.94
C GLU A 40 6.53 3.92 -17.42
N ASN A 41 5.84 4.27 -18.50
CA ASN A 41 5.84 5.63 -19.04
C ASN A 41 4.81 6.56 -18.37
N SER A 42 4.02 6.09 -17.42
CA SER A 42 3.01 6.89 -16.71
C SER A 42 3.54 7.60 -15.46
N PHE A 43 4.83 7.48 -15.17
CA PHE A 43 5.45 8.12 -14.02
C PHE A 43 6.36 9.27 -14.42
N LEU A 44 6.24 10.39 -13.71
CA LEU A 44 7.15 11.51 -13.82
C LEU A 44 8.46 11.13 -13.13
N LEU A 45 9.46 10.74 -13.90
CA LEU A 45 10.77 10.32 -13.42
C LEU A 45 11.86 11.27 -13.94
N PRO A 46 12.85 11.68 -13.13
CA PRO A 46 14.03 12.36 -13.61
C PRO A 46 14.80 11.48 -14.61
N GLU A 47 15.40 12.12 -15.60
CA GLU A 47 16.18 11.43 -16.62
C GLU A 47 17.35 10.65 -15.97
N GLY A 48 17.51 9.38 -16.38
CA GLY A 48 18.58 8.49 -15.86
C GLY A 48 18.33 7.89 -14.48
N THR A 49 17.14 8.06 -13.88
CA THR A 49 16.80 7.46 -12.59
C THR A 49 15.77 6.37 -12.75
N ASN A 50 16.14 5.13 -12.43
CA ASN A 50 15.22 4.03 -12.16
C ASN A 50 14.76 4.02 -10.69
N ASN A 51 15.11 5.05 -9.91
CA ASN A 51 14.98 5.04 -8.46
C ASN A 51 14.04 6.15 -7.96
N TYR A 52 12.86 5.75 -7.51
CA TYR A 52 11.83 6.63 -6.93
C TYR A 52 12.30 7.48 -5.74
N LYS A 53 13.40 7.12 -5.04
CA LYS A 53 13.95 7.91 -3.94
C LYS A 53 14.51 9.26 -4.41
N GLU A 54 15.22 9.27 -5.53
CA GLU A 54 15.87 10.49 -6.05
C GLU A 54 14.88 11.56 -6.46
N ILE A 55 13.70 11.17 -6.96
CA ILE A 55 12.66 12.13 -7.38
C ILE A 55 12.15 12.92 -6.18
N ARG A 56 11.85 12.21 -5.09
CA ARG A 56 11.32 12.83 -3.89
C ARG A 56 12.33 13.76 -3.23
N GLU A 57 13.62 13.38 -3.28
CA GLU A 57 14.70 14.21 -2.77
C GLU A 57 14.92 15.46 -3.64
N LYS A 58 14.82 15.34 -4.96
CA LYS A 58 15.00 16.46 -5.90
C LYS A 58 13.81 17.42 -5.97
N LEU A 59 12.59 17.00 -5.61
CA LEU A 59 11.38 17.83 -5.65
C LEU A 59 10.80 18.15 -4.27
N LYS A 60 11.63 18.23 -3.22
CA LYS A 60 11.19 18.79 -1.94
C LYS A 60 11.15 20.30 -2.01
N PHE A 61 9.96 20.88 -1.90
CA PHE A 61 9.82 22.34 -1.94
C PHE A 61 10.65 23.05 -0.86
N SER A 62 10.87 22.41 0.29
CA SER A 62 11.73 22.93 1.38
C SER A 62 13.19 23.11 0.98
N ASP A 63 13.67 22.38 -0.03
CA ASP A 63 15.06 22.39 -0.45
C ASP A 63 15.34 23.50 -1.47
N PHE A 64 14.31 24.21 -1.90
CA PHE A 64 14.42 25.32 -2.84
C PHE A 64 14.34 26.66 -2.12
N THR A 65 15.22 27.57 -2.50
CA THR A 65 15.28 28.94 -1.97
C THR A 65 14.06 29.78 -2.35
N SER A 66 13.35 29.39 -3.41
CA SER A 66 12.15 30.09 -3.87
C SER A 66 11.23 29.17 -4.68
N TYR A 67 9.95 29.56 -4.78
CA TYR A 67 9.00 28.88 -5.67
C TYR A 67 9.45 28.90 -7.14
N THR A 68 10.12 29.96 -7.57
CA THR A 68 10.64 30.10 -8.95
C THR A 68 11.70 29.04 -9.24
N ALA A 69 12.63 28.79 -8.31
CA ALA A 69 13.65 27.76 -8.46
C ALA A 69 13.00 26.35 -8.50
N PHE A 70 12.05 26.08 -7.61
CA PHE A 70 11.27 24.83 -7.63
C PHE A 70 10.51 24.64 -8.95
N LYS A 71 9.82 25.70 -9.42
CA LYS A 71 9.07 25.68 -10.69
C LYS A 71 9.98 25.36 -11.88
N LYS A 72 11.18 25.96 -11.93
CA LYS A 72 12.15 25.69 -13.00
C LYS A 72 12.54 24.21 -13.07
N GLU A 73 12.87 23.60 -11.94
CA GLU A 73 13.22 22.17 -11.88
C GLU A 73 12.04 21.26 -12.25
N ALA A 74 10.86 21.55 -11.73
CA ALA A 74 9.66 20.81 -12.06
C ALA A 74 9.30 20.94 -13.56
N TYR A 75 9.52 22.10 -14.18
CA TYR A 75 9.29 22.29 -15.61
C TYR A 75 10.26 21.48 -16.46
N ASN A 76 11.54 21.38 -16.08
CA ASN A 76 12.50 20.51 -16.76
C ASN A 76 12.01 19.05 -16.78
N LEU A 77 11.54 18.56 -15.64
CA LEU A 77 10.98 17.21 -15.55
C LEU A 77 9.72 17.04 -16.40
N LEU A 78 8.82 18.01 -16.37
CA LEU A 78 7.59 17.97 -17.17
C LEU A 78 7.89 18.01 -18.67
N ASN A 79 8.83 18.85 -19.11
CA ASN A 79 9.26 18.88 -20.51
C ASN A 79 9.80 17.54 -20.96
N ASN A 80 10.72 16.94 -20.19
CA ASN A 80 11.30 15.63 -20.50
C ASN A 80 10.23 14.52 -20.52
N TYR A 81 9.25 14.60 -19.66
CA TYR A 81 8.13 13.66 -19.62
C TYR A 81 7.20 13.84 -20.83
N MET A 82 6.79 15.08 -21.13
CA MET A 82 5.84 15.38 -22.23
C MET A 82 6.40 15.06 -23.62
N GLN A 83 7.72 15.03 -23.77
CA GLN A 83 8.38 14.58 -25.01
C GLN A 83 8.25 13.06 -25.26
N LYS A 84 7.94 12.29 -24.22
CA LYS A 84 7.86 10.81 -24.26
C LYS A 84 6.43 10.28 -24.37
N VAL A 85 5.43 11.14 -24.26
CA VAL A 85 4.02 10.73 -24.27
C VAL A 85 3.34 11.12 -25.58
N ASP A 86 2.62 10.17 -26.17
CA ASP A 86 1.86 10.40 -27.42
C ASP A 86 0.56 11.18 -27.16
N ILE A 87 -0.01 11.05 -25.98
CA ILE A 87 -1.28 11.65 -25.58
C ILE A 87 -1.08 12.48 -24.33
N ILE A 88 -1.41 13.77 -24.41
CA ILE A 88 -1.29 14.69 -23.28
C ILE A 88 -2.19 14.22 -22.14
N PRO A 89 -1.64 13.88 -20.94
CA PRO A 89 -2.43 13.39 -19.83
C PRO A 89 -3.39 14.45 -19.29
N GLN A 90 -4.56 14.02 -18.88
CA GLN A 90 -5.60 14.90 -18.29
C GLN A 90 -5.77 14.70 -16.78
N ILE A 91 -5.10 13.71 -16.20
CA ILE A 91 -5.13 13.42 -14.76
C ILE A 91 -3.71 13.32 -14.24
N PHE A 92 -3.44 14.04 -13.17
CA PHE A 92 -2.23 13.87 -12.35
C PHE A 92 -2.59 13.20 -11.03
N ILE A 93 -1.84 12.17 -10.64
CA ILE A 93 -2.05 11.40 -9.42
C ILE A 93 -0.79 11.42 -8.57
N THR A 94 -0.94 11.73 -7.30
CA THR A 94 0.11 11.51 -6.31
C THR A 94 -0.47 10.87 -5.06
N ALA A 95 0.36 10.11 -4.34
CA ALA A 95 -0.01 9.53 -3.07
C ALA A 95 0.85 10.13 -1.96
N TYR A 96 0.23 10.44 -0.83
CA TYR A 96 0.90 10.99 0.34
C TYR A 96 0.46 10.29 1.60
N ASN A 97 1.42 9.70 2.30
CA ASN A 97 1.23 9.13 3.63
C ASN A 97 1.98 9.91 4.69
N GLN A 98 1.39 9.99 5.87
CA GLN A 98 1.99 10.65 7.03
C GLN A 98 3.18 9.86 7.58
N GLY A 99 4.28 10.37 7.65
CA GLY A 99 5.46 9.86 8.33
C GLY A 99 6.62 10.80 8.15
N GLU A 100 6.45 11.77 7.25
CA GLU A 100 7.51 12.71 6.94
C GLU A 100 6.92 14.13 6.93
N ASN A 101 7.18 14.85 8.00
CA ASN A 101 7.02 16.31 8.21
C ASN A 101 5.76 16.99 7.66
N ALA A 102 5.15 17.84 8.46
CA ALA A 102 4.04 18.74 8.10
C ALA A 102 4.28 19.58 6.82
N LEU A 103 5.50 19.65 6.35
CA LEU A 103 5.97 20.25 5.10
C LEU A 103 5.53 19.48 3.84
N ALA A 104 5.28 18.18 3.93
CA ALA A 104 4.94 17.37 2.75
C ALA A 104 3.55 17.70 2.17
N GLY A 105 2.60 18.15 2.98
CA GLY A 105 1.32 18.67 2.47
C GLY A 105 1.50 19.94 1.63
N SER A 106 2.44 20.79 1.97
CA SER A 106 2.82 21.97 1.19
C SER A 106 3.51 21.58 -0.13
N ASN A 107 4.30 20.50 -0.10
CA ASN A 107 4.99 20.01 -1.30
C ASN A 107 4.01 19.48 -2.35
N VAL A 108 3.01 18.68 -1.96
CA VAL A 108 1.96 18.20 -2.88
C VAL A 108 1.20 19.36 -3.53
N ASP A 109 0.84 20.37 -2.76
CA ASP A 109 0.11 21.54 -3.28
C ASP A 109 0.99 22.37 -4.22
N ALA A 110 2.28 22.51 -3.92
CA ALA A 110 3.25 23.19 -4.77
C ALA A 110 3.44 22.44 -6.12
N ILE A 111 3.57 21.12 -6.09
CA ILE A 111 3.65 20.29 -7.30
C ILE A 111 2.37 20.41 -8.14
N CYS A 112 1.21 20.30 -7.53
CA CYS A 112 -0.07 20.47 -8.24
C CYS A 112 -0.21 21.87 -8.85
N ARG A 113 0.29 22.90 -8.16
CA ARG A 113 0.34 24.27 -8.68
C ARG A 113 1.22 24.38 -9.92
N VAL A 114 2.45 23.87 -9.83
CA VAL A 114 3.40 23.90 -10.98
C VAL A 114 2.84 23.17 -12.19
N ILE A 115 2.22 22.00 -11.99
CA ILE A 115 1.61 21.24 -13.09
C ILE A 115 0.49 22.03 -13.75
N LYS A 116 -0.38 22.69 -12.98
CA LYS A 116 -1.46 23.52 -13.53
C LYS A 116 -0.92 24.72 -14.32
N GLU A 117 0.08 25.41 -13.74
CA GLU A 117 0.75 26.54 -14.43
C GLU A 117 1.42 26.07 -15.73
N TYR A 118 2.08 24.90 -15.72
CA TYR A 118 2.69 24.32 -16.91
C TYR A 118 1.66 24.06 -18.03
N TYR A 119 0.52 23.46 -17.66
CA TYR A 119 -0.56 23.20 -18.62
C TYR A 119 -1.18 24.47 -19.20
N GLU A 120 -1.35 25.50 -18.35
CA GLU A 120 -1.88 26.79 -18.78
C GLU A 120 -0.92 27.53 -19.72
N GLU A 121 0.35 27.62 -19.34
CA GLU A 121 1.39 28.31 -20.12
C GLU A 121 1.65 27.65 -21.48
N ASN A 122 1.61 26.31 -21.54
CA ASN A 122 1.79 25.54 -22.77
C ASN A 122 0.48 25.25 -23.54
N LYS A 123 -0.65 25.77 -23.08
CA LYS A 123 -1.98 25.58 -23.70
C LYS A 123 -2.38 24.10 -23.90
N LEU A 124 -1.98 23.24 -22.97
CA LEU A 124 -2.22 21.79 -23.04
C LEU A 124 -3.66 21.37 -22.65
N GLY A 125 -4.51 22.32 -22.35
CA GLY A 125 -5.88 22.06 -21.88
C GLY A 125 -6.00 21.98 -20.36
N HIS A 126 -7.04 21.29 -19.90
CA HIS A 126 -7.32 21.17 -18.46
C HIS A 126 -6.74 19.89 -17.89
N ILE A 127 -6.11 19.99 -16.69
CA ILE A 127 -5.62 18.85 -15.93
C ILE A 127 -6.33 18.76 -14.58
N VAL A 128 -6.76 17.56 -14.20
CA VAL A 128 -7.31 17.24 -12.87
C VAL A 128 -6.18 16.72 -11.98
N THR A 129 -5.85 17.47 -10.94
CA THR A 129 -4.83 17.07 -9.97
C THR A 129 -5.46 16.34 -8.80
N THR A 130 -4.93 15.15 -8.47
CA THR A 130 -5.48 14.28 -7.44
C THR A 130 -4.43 13.88 -6.42
N VAL A 131 -4.86 13.74 -5.17
CA VAL A 131 -4.03 13.19 -4.09
C VAL A 131 -4.73 12.06 -3.35
N LEU A 132 -4.02 10.95 -3.19
CA LEU A 132 -4.42 9.82 -2.36
C LEU A 132 -3.74 9.98 -1.00
N THR A 133 -4.51 10.21 0.06
CA THR A 133 -3.95 10.58 1.36
C THR A 133 -4.71 9.98 2.54
N SER A 134 -4.06 9.97 3.70
CA SER A 134 -4.67 9.59 4.97
C SER A 134 -5.21 10.78 5.77
N LYS A 135 -4.81 12.01 5.46
CA LYS A 135 -5.24 13.21 6.20
C LYS A 135 -5.68 14.34 5.28
N LEU A 136 -6.64 15.11 5.78
CA LEU A 136 -7.13 16.30 5.12
C LEU A 136 -6.24 17.51 5.43
N HIS A 137 -5.47 17.95 4.45
CA HIS A 137 -4.72 19.21 4.49
C HIS A 137 -5.48 20.34 3.78
N LYS A 138 -4.99 21.57 3.95
CA LYS A 138 -5.49 22.72 3.20
C LYS A 138 -4.81 22.75 1.83
N TYR A 139 -5.39 22.04 0.85
CA TYR A 139 -4.93 22.09 -0.52
C TYR A 139 -5.63 23.22 -1.29
N LYS A 140 -4.85 24.04 -2.00
CA LYS A 140 -5.36 25.11 -2.87
C LYS A 140 -5.43 24.64 -4.33
N TYR A 141 -4.44 23.87 -4.77
CA TYR A 141 -4.25 23.48 -6.16
C TYR A 141 -4.62 22.01 -6.46
N VAL A 142 -5.04 21.26 -5.47
CA VAL A 142 -5.55 19.89 -5.64
C VAL A 142 -7.05 19.93 -5.95
N ASP A 143 -7.47 19.29 -7.05
CA ASP A 143 -8.88 19.22 -7.45
C ASP A 143 -9.64 18.11 -6.74
N LEU A 144 -8.98 16.97 -6.49
CA LEU A 144 -9.58 15.82 -5.83
C LEU A 144 -8.67 15.25 -4.74
N VAL A 145 -9.18 15.17 -3.54
CA VAL A 145 -8.52 14.57 -2.38
C VAL A 145 -9.25 13.29 -2.03
N ASN A 146 -8.62 12.14 -2.19
CA ASN A 146 -9.19 10.87 -1.75
C ASN A 146 -8.71 10.53 -0.34
N ILE A 147 -9.65 10.24 0.56
CA ILE A 147 -9.36 9.83 1.93
C ILE A 147 -10.19 8.59 2.27
N PRO A 148 -9.57 7.50 2.73
CA PRO A 148 -10.30 6.35 3.26
C PRO A 148 -11.14 6.72 4.49
N LYS A 149 -12.37 6.22 4.57
CA LYS A 149 -13.32 6.58 5.62
C LYS A 149 -12.79 6.31 7.03
N HIS A 150 -12.06 5.23 7.23
CA HIS A 150 -11.52 4.85 8.54
C HIS A 150 -10.36 5.74 9.01
N LEU A 151 -9.68 6.44 8.07
CA LEU A 151 -8.63 7.41 8.38
C LEU A 151 -9.15 8.85 8.53
N MET A 152 -10.45 9.06 8.36
CA MET A 152 -11.08 10.37 8.48
C MET A 152 -11.33 10.73 9.95
N THR A 153 -10.51 11.63 10.50
CA THR A 153 -10.66 12.14 11.87
C THR A 153 -11.97 12.92 12.07
N LEU A 154 -12.42 13.04 13.32
CA LEU A 154 -13.59 13.85 13.66
C LEU A 154 -13.43 15.31 13.19
N ASN A 155 -12.27 15.90 13.46
CA ASN A 155 -11.96 17.27 13.01
C ASN A 155 -11.99 17.39 11.48
N GLY A 156 -11.51 16.36 10.76
CA GLY A 156 -11.60 16.30 9.30
C GLY A 156 -13.06 16.31 8.81
N ARG A 157 -13.95 15.54 9.47
CA ARG A 157 -15.39 15.52 9.13
C ARG A 157 -16.05 16.86 9.39
N ILE A 158 -15.78 17.50 10.53
CA ILE A 158 -16.30 18.83 10.87
C ILE A 158 -15.84 19.85 9.82
N ARG A 159 -14.56 19.84 9.43
CA ARG A 159 -14.03 20.76 8.41
C ARG A 159 -14.69 20.58 7.05
N ILE A 160 -14.98 19.34 6.64
CA ILE A 160 -15.70 19.08 5.39
C ILE A 160 -17.13 19.64 5.45
N LEU A 161 -17.80 19.51 6.60
CA LEU A 161 -19.15 20.04 6.79
C LEU A 161 -19.19 21.58 6.79
N GLN A 162 -18.21 22.20 7.44
CA GLN A 162 -18.13 23.66 7.58
C GLN A 162 -17.68 24.38 6.29
N HIS A 163 -16.90 23.73 5.44
CA HIS A 163 -16.29 24.36 4.26
C HIS A 163 -16.77 23.74 2.94
N LYS A 164 -17.74 24.40 2.29
CA LYS A 164 -18.30 23.95 1.01
C LYS A 164 -17.24 23.73 -0.09
N SER A 165 -16.17 24.53 -0.10
CA SER A 165 -15.05 24.38 -1.04
C SER A 165 -14.25 23.09 -0.81
N ILE A 166 -14.04 22.69 0.45
CA ILE A 166 -13.38 21.45 0.83
C ILE A 166 -14.30 20.27 0.47
N LYS A 167 -15.59 20.34 0.84
CA LYS A 167 -16.57 19.28 0.52
C LYS A 167 -16.60 18.93 -0.96
N LYS A 168 -16.49 19.89 -1.84
CA LYS A 168 -16.49 19.68 -3.29
C LYS A 168 -15.23 18.97 -3.82
N ARG A 169 -14.14 18.96 -3.06
CA ARG A 169 -12.86 18.37 -3.48
C ARG A 169 -12.56 17.03 -2.84
N VAL A 170 -13.27 16.66 -1.78
CA VAL A 170 -12.98 15.43 -1.02
C VAL A 170 -13.86 14.29 -1.49
N LEU A 171 -13.22 13.17 -1.80
CA LEU A 171 -13.84 11.87 -2.02
C LEU A 171 -13.51 10.98 -0.82
N ILE A 172 -14.53 10.53 -0.12
CA ILE A 172 -14.39 9.56 0.97
C ILE A 172 -14.71 8.18 0.44
N THR A 173 -13.72 7.27 0.48
CA THR A 173 -13.87 5.90 -0.01
C THR A 173 -14.01 4.89 1.13
N LYS A 174 -14.67 3.77 0.87
CA LYS A 174 -14.66 2.62 1.76
C LYS A 174 -13.36 1.85 1.54
N GLY A 175 -12.42 1.96 2.49
CA GLY A 175 -11.09 1.39 2.34
C GLY A 175 -10.15 2.22 1.47
N THR A 176 -8.94 1.73 1.31
CA THR A 176 -7.87 2.36 0.54
C THR A 176 -7.95 1.99 -0.93
N ILE A 177 -7.56 2.92 -1.80
CA ILE A 177 -7.30 2.60 -3.21
C ILE A 177 -6.04 1.74 -3.28
N ASN A 178 -6.07 0.64 -4.03
CA ASN A 178 -4.92 -0.25 -4.20
C ASN A 178 -5.07 -1.12 -5.45
N ASN A 179 -3.97 -1.72 -5.90
CA ASN A 179 -3.93 -2.58 -7.09
C ASN A 179 -4.27 -4.06 -6.79
N PHE A 180 -4.68 -4.40 -5.57
CA PHE A 180 -5.02 -5.77 -5.24
C PHE A 180 -6.39 -6.16 -5.79
N SER A 181 -6.40 -7.19 -6.60
CA SER A 181 -7.59 -7.88 -7.07
C SER A 181 -7.32 -9.38 -7.06
N ARG A 182 -8.37 -10.20 -6.99
CA ARG A 182 -8.21 -11.66 -7.03
C ARG A 182 -7.44 -12.14 -8.27
N LYS A 183 -7.63 -11.49 -9.42
CA LYS A 183 -6.88 -11.78 -10.66
C LYS A 183 -5.39 -11.48 -10.50
N ASN A 184 -5.04 -10.31 -9.98
CA ASN A 184 -3.64 -9.92 -9.82
C ASN A 184 -2.91 -10.82 -8.82
N VAL A 185 -3.57 -11.14 -7.70
CA VAL A 185 -3.01 -12.03 -6.67
C VAL A 185 -2.77 -13.44 -7.26
N LYS A 186 -3.70 -13.96 -8.07
CA LYS A 186 -3.49 -15.26 -8.76
C LYS A 186 -2.36 -15.22 -9.78
N ASN A 187 -2.17 -14.12 -10.48
CA ASN A 187 -1.03 -13.98 -11.40
C ASN A 187 0.31 -13.98 -10.63
N LYS A 188 0.39 -13.22 -9.54
CA LYS A 188 1.57 -13.24 -8.66
C LYS A 188 1.85 -14.62 -8.05
N ASN A 189 0.81 -15.37 -7.75
CA ASN A 189 0.95 -16.75 -7.31
C ASN A 189 1.61 -17.64 -8.38
N LYS A 190 1.19 -17.52 -9.65
CA LYS A 190 1.83 -18.26 -10.75
C LYS A 190 3.31 -17.92 -10.93
N GLU A 191 3.66 -16.63 -10.89
CA GLU A 191 5.05 -16.15 -10.94
C GLU A 191 5.87 -16.74 -9.79
N PHE A 192 5.31 -16.79 -8.59
CA PHE A 192 5.95 -17.37 -7.41
C PHE A 192 6.20 -18.88 -7.56
N LEU A 193 5.22 -19.64 -8.07
CA LEU A 193 5.42 -21.09 -8.32
C LEU A 193 6.57 -21.34 -9.29
N GLN A 194 6.71 -20.53 -10.34
CA GLN A 194 7.84 -20.60 -11.27
C GLN A 194 9.16 -20.27 -10.57
N LEU A 195 9.17 -19.26 -9.70
CA LEU A 195 10.35 -18.90 -8.93
C LEU A 195 10.79 -20.01 -7.98
N ILE A 196 9.87 -20.63 -7.24
CA ILE A 196 10.16 -21.77 -6.36
C ILE A 196 10.73 -22.95 -7.16
N ALA A 197 10.17 -23.24 -8.33
CA ALA A 197 10.70 -24.29 -9.20
C ALA A 197 12.14 -24.00 -9.66
N LYS A 198 12.45 -22.74 -9.97
CA LYS A 198 13.81 -22.29 -10.35
C LYS A 198 14.84 -22.52 -9.23
N TYR A 199 14.46 -22.25 -7.97
CA TYR A 199 15.37 -22.38 -6.83
C TYR A 199 15.38 -23.76 -6.16
N LYS A 200 14.63 -24.74 -6.70
CA LYS A 200 14.51 -26.07 -6.09
C LYS A 200 15.84 -26.77 -5.84
N ASN A 201 16.82 -26.54 -6.70
CA ASN A 201 18.16 -27.17 -6.62
C ASN A 201 19.22 -26.24 -6.01
N ASN A 202 18.86 -25.10 -5.44
CA ASN A 202 19.81 -24.20 -4.78
C ASN A 202 20.08 -24.69 -3.37
N SER A 203 21.34 -25.08 -3.09
CA SER A 203 21.76 -25.61 -1.78
C SER A 203 21.49 -24.64 -0.63
N ASP A 204 21.78 -23.35 -0.83
CA ASP A 204 21.72 -22.32 0.20
C ASP A 204 20.28 -21.96 0.60
N LEU A 205 19.33 -22.22 -0.31
CA LEU A 205 17.91 -21.97 -0.10
C LEU A 205 17.10 -23.25 0.16
N SER A 206 17.72 -24.42 0.11
CA SER A 206 17.04 -25.72 0.12
C SER A 206 16.06 -25.89 1.29
N ALA A 207 16.47 -25.56 2.49
CA ALA A 207 15.62 -25.65 3.69
C ALA A 207 14.38 -24.74 3.59
N GLN A 208 14.57 -23.50 3.16
CA GLN A 208 13.46 -22.54 3.00
C GLN A 208 12.53 -22.94 1.85
N ILE A 209 13.10 -23.37 0.73
CA ILE A 209 12.34 -23.85 -0.43
C ILE A 209 11.49 -25.09 -0.09
N ASN A 210 12.03 -26.02 0.69
CA ASN A 210 11.30 -27.18 1.18
C ASN A 210 10.11 -26.78 2.07
N LYS A 211 10.32 -25.86 3.02
CA LYS A 211 9.24 -25.33 3.85
C LYS A 211 8.18 -24.60 3.03
N LEU A 212 8.59 -23.78 2.05
CA LEU A 212 7.67 -23.08 1.15
C LEU A 212 6.91 -24.08 0.27
N SER A 213 7.55 -25.16 -0.21
CA SER A 213 6.90 -26.22 -0.97
C SER A 213 5.84 -26.94 -0.12
N ASN A 214 6.11 -27.19 1.15
CA ASN A 214 5.13 -27.73 2.08
C ASN A 214 3.94 -26.77 2.28
N PHE A 215 4.19 -25.47 2.42
CA PHE A 215 3.14 -24.45 2.50
C PHE A 215 2.29 -24.43 1.21
N ILE A 216 2.94 -24.50 0.04
CA ILE A 216 2.26 -24.52 -1.26
C ILE A 216 1.31 -25.72 -1.37
N ASN A 217 1.73 -26.88 -0.89
CA ASN A 217 0.97 -28.12 -0.96
C ASN A 217 -0.01 -28.32 0.21
N ALA A 218 0.00 -27.45 1.20
CA ALA A 218 -0.87 -27.55 2.35
C ALA A 218 -2.35 -27.43 1.98
N SER A 219 -3.22 -28.07 2.75
CA SER A 219 -4.68 -27.90 2.62
C SER A 219 -5.21 -26.67 3.34
N LYS A 220 -4.53 -26.21 4.38
CA LYS A 220 -4.93 -25.08 5.25
C LYS A 220 -3.74 -24.15 5.46
N ARG A 221 -3.93 -22.87 5.22
CA ARG A 221 -2.83 -21.87 5.28
C ARG A 221 -3.20 -20.66 6.10
N ILE A 222 -2.22 -20.11 6.80
CA ILE A 222 -2.34 -18.82 7.48
C ILE A 222 -1.11 -17.98 7.17
N VAL A 223 -1.32 -16.71 6.83
CA VAL A 223 -0.27 -15.73 6.59
C VAL A 223 -0.43 -14.57 7.56
N PHE A 224 0.50 -14.44 8.52
CA PHE A 224 0.56 -13.29 9.42
C PHE A 224 1.33 -12.16 8.74
N CYS A 225 0.65 -11.05 8.49
CA CYS A 225 1.24 -9.81 8.00
C CYS A 225 1.47 -8.89 9.20
N LEU A 226 2.71 -8.85 9.64
CA LEU A 226 3.07 -8.12 10.83
C LEU A 226 3.20 -6.64 10.52
N GLY A 227 2.32 -5.85 11.06
CA GLY A 227 2.46 -4.41 11.15
C GLY A 227 3.51 -4.03 12.17
N GLY A 228 3.42 -2.86 12.73
CA GLY A 228 4.30 -2.46 13.81
C GLY A 228 4.28 -0.98 14.06
N ARG A 229 5.32 -0.56 14.77
CA ARG A 229 5.50 0.80 15.26
C ARG A 229 5.46 1.83 14.14
N VAL A 230 4.69 2.88 14.34
CA VAL A 230 4.79 4.12 13.59
C VAL A 230 5.68 5.08 14.37
N ASP A 231 6.39 5.98 13.70
CA ASP A 231 7.17 7.01 14.37
C ASP A 231 6.32 7.76 15.40
N GLY A 232 6.80 7.81 16.65
CA GLY A 232 6.06 8.45 17.73
C GLY A 232 5.48 7.53 18.79
N ASN A 233 5.81 6.23 18.82
CA ASN A 233 5.33 5.23 19.81
C ASN A 233 3.84 4.89 19.76
N GLU A 234 3.21 5.07 18.65
CA GLU A 234 1.76 5.06 18.53
C GLU A 234 1.14 3.65 18.48
N ILE A 235 1.90 2.64 18.03
CA ILE A 235 1.49 1.22 18.07
C ILE A 235 2.67 0.41 18.58
N ILE A 236 2.50 -0.26 19.71
CA ILE A 236 3.54 -1.13 20.27
C ILE A 236 3.23 -2.57 19.89
N PHE A 237 4.00 -3.08 18.96
CA PHE A 237 4.09 -4.49 18.64
C PHE A 237 5.43 -4.99 19.21
N ASP A 238 5.37 -5.70 20.31
CA ASP A 238 6.55 -6.18 21.03
C ASP A 238 6.70 -7.71 20.94
N VAL A 239 7.81 -8.20 21.49
CA VAL A 239 8.12 -9.64 21.52
C VAL A 239 7.06 -10.43 22.31
N ASN A 240 6.45 -9.86 23.34
CA ASN A 240 5.42 -10.54 24.12
C ASN A 240 4.18 -10.83 23.29
N TYR A 241 3.77 -9.83 22.51
CA TYR A 241 2.66 -9.99 21.58
C TYR A 241 3.01 -10.96 20.43
N ALA A 242 4.23 -10.86 19.88
CA ALA A 242 4.72 -11.81 18.88
C ALA A 242 4.71 -13.26 19.42
N ASN A 243 5.12 -13.45 20.66
CA ASN A 243 5.09 -14.76 21.32
C ASN A 243 3.67 -15.29 21.52
N LYS A 244 2.69 -14.42 21.84
CA LYS A 244 1.28 -14.82 21.88
C LYS A 244 0.84 -15.35 20.51
N LEU A 245 1.07 -14.58 19.45
CA LEU A 245 0.70 -15.00 18.08
C LEU A 245 1.42 -16.29 17.66
N TYR A 246 2.69 -16.44 18.05
CA TYR A 246 3.44 -17.64 17.74
C TYR A 246 2.87 -18.88 18.46
N LYS A 247 2.50 -18.76 19.74
CA LYS A 247 1.83 -19.85 20.49
C LYS A 247 0.50 -20.24 19.87
N ASP A 248 -0.28 -19.27 19.42
CA ASP A 248 -1.53 -19.53 18.70
C ASP A 248 -1.25 -20.27 17.38
N ALA A 249 -0.22 -19.82 16.64
CA ALA A 249 0.24 -20.47 15.42
C ALA A 249 0.71 -21.91 15.65
N GLN A 250 1.43 -22.19 16.75
CA GLN A 250 1.85 -23.56 17.10
C GLN A 250 0.65 -24.49 17.32
N LYS A 251 -0.40 -24.03 18.02
CA LYS A 251 -1.62 -24.81 18.22
C LYS A 251 -2.33 -25.10 16.89
N LEU A 252 -2.38 -24.14 15.99
CA LEU A 252 -2.96 -24.33 14.65
C LEU A 252 -2.09 -25.23 13.77
N ALA A 253 -0.76 -25.14 13.89
CA ALA A 253 0.15 -26.05 13.20
C ALA A 253 -0.08 -27.52 13.60
N GLN A 254 -0.37 -27.79 14.90
CA GLN A 254 -0.78 -29.12 15.39
C GLN A 254 -2.13 -29.59 14.81
N LYS A 255 -2.98 -28.66 14.33
CA LYS A 255 -4.22 -28.95 13.61
C LYS A 255 -4.06 -29.06 12.09
N GLY A 256 -2.82 -29.10 11.61
CA GLY A 256 -2.48 -29.26 10.18
C GLY A 256 -2.44 -27.97 9.37
N TYR A 257 -2.40 -26.80 10.02
CA TYR A 257 -2.18 -25.55 9.31
C TYR A 257 -0.69 -25.35 9.00
N TYR A 258 -0.41 -24.81 7.83
CA TYR A 258 0.91 -24.29 7.47
C TYR A 258 0.90 -22.76 7.53
N ILE A 259 1.90 -22.19 8.18
CA ILE A 259 1.86 -20.81 8.63
C ILE A 259 3.08 -20.05 8.14
N ILE A 260 2.86 -18.85 7.60
CA ILE A 260 3.92 -17.88 7.28
C ILE A 260 3.75 -16.65 8.16
N PHE A 261 4.82 -16.26 8.84
CA PHE A 261 4.96 -14.91 9.38
C PHE A 261 5.77 -14.08 8.40
N THR A 262 5.22 -12.94 7.97
CA THR A 262 5.97 -11.95 7.18
C THR A 262 5.99 -10.61 7.91
N ASN A 263 7.18 -10.03 8.06
CA ASN A 263 7.32 -8.70 8.63
C ASN A 263 7.09 -7.62 7.58
N GLY A 264 6.78 -6.42 8.05
CA GLY A 264 6.72 -5.21 7.24
C GLY A 264 7.80 -4.21 7.64
N PRO A 265 7.93 -3.10 6.94
CA PRO A 265 8.91 -2.05 7.26
C PRO A 265 8.84 -1.56 8.71
N ARG A 266 7.67 -1.66 9.35
CA ARG A 266 7.42 -1.16 10.71
C ARG A 266 7.52 -2.21 11.80
N THR A 267 7.74 -3.47 11.47
CA THR A 267 7.94 -4.53 12.46
C THR A 267 9.28 -4.31 13.17
N PRO A 268 9.34 -4.29 14.52
CA PRO A 268 10.59 -4.16 15.24
C PRO A 268 11.59 -5.27 14.92
N ASN A 269 12.90 -4.98 15.01
CA ASN A 269 13.92 -5.97 14.67
C ASN A 269 14.03 -7.09 15.72
N ASP A 270 13.76 -6.82 16.99
CA ASP A 270 13.67 -7.81 18.06
C ASP A 270 12.53 -8.81 17.84
N VAL A 271 11.36 -8.33 17.39
CA VAL A 271 10.25 -9.17 16.96
C VAL A 271 10.62 -10.02 15.76
N THR A 272 11.33 -9.42 14.80
CA THR A 272 11.82 -10.12 13.61
C THR A 272 12.75 -11.27 13.99
N ASN A 273 13.73 -10.99 14.86
CA ASN A 273 14.69 -11.98 15.36
C ASN A 273 13.96 -13.12 16.09
N PHE A 274 13.10 -12.76 17.04
CA PHE A 274 12.32 -13.73 17.81
C PHE A 274 11.55 -14.69 16.90
N LEU A 275 10.75 -14.17 15.97
CA LEU A 275 9.92 -15.02 15.11
C LEU A 275 10.75 -15.84 14.13
N TYR A 276 11.86 -15.32 13.63
CA TYR A 276 12.78 -16.08 12.80
C TYR A 276 13.37 -17.25 13.58
N GLU A 277 13.92 -17.03 14.78
CA GLU A 277 14.48 -18.07 15.65
C GLU A 277 13.46 -19.16 15.97
N GLN A 278 12.25 -18.77 16.33
CA GLN A 278 11.18 -19.72 16.61
C GLN A 278 10.80 -20.55 15.37
N SER A 279 10.82 -19.93 14.18
CA SER A 279 10.47 -20.62 12.95
C SER A 279 11.50 -21.68 12.53
N LEU A 280 12.78 -21.58 12.98
CA LEU A 280 13.81 -22.55 12.63
C LEU A 280 13.50 -23.95 13.18
N THR A 281 12.87 -24.02 14.36
CA THR A 281 12.54 -25.27 15.05
C THR A 281 11.19 -25.87 14.65
N SER A 282 10.37 -25.14 13.90
CA SER A 282 9.04 -25.60 13.50
C SER A 282 9.02 -26.06 12.03
N PRO A 283 8.50 -27.25 11.72
CA PRO A 283 8.37 -27.72 10.34
C PRO A 283 7.24 -27.00 9.56
N ASN A 284 6.20 -26.54 10.25
CA ASN A 284 4.98 -25.98 9.65
C ASN A 284 4.87 -24.46 9.81
N ILE A 285 5.87 -23.81 10.39
CA ILE A 285 5.91 -22.36 10.56
C ILE A 285 7.14 -21.81 9.87
N ILE A 286 6.95 -20.82 9.03
CA ILE A 286 7.96 -20.16 8.22
C ILE A 286 8.01 -18.69 8.61
N PHE A 287 9.18 -18.12 8.71
CA PHE A 287 9.35 -16.67 8.76
C PHE A 287 9.95 -16.17 7.45
N GLN A 288 9.35 -15.13 6.89
CA GLN A 288 9.83 -14.45 5.70
C GLN A 288 10.11 -12.98 5.99
N ASN A 289 11.37 -12.60 5.85
CA ASN A 289 11.76 -11.20 5.96
C ASN A 289 11.37 -10.43 4.69
N SER A 290 10.55 -9.39 4.85
CA SER A 290 10.16 -8.46 3.78
C SER A 290 10.81 -7.09 3.90
N LYS A 291 11.61 -6.86 4.96
CA LYS A 291 12.40 -5.64 5.10
C LYS A 291 13.59 -5.64 4.18
N GLN A 292 13.96 -4.48 3.71
CA GLN A 292 15.27 -4.27 3.10
C GLN A 292 16.36 -4.46 4.15
N ILE A 293 17.50 -5.01 3.76
CA ILE A 293 18.67 -5.13 4.64
C ILE A 293 19.46 -3.81 4.57
N ALA A 294 19.96 -3.35 5.71
CA ALA A 294 20.82 -2.17 5.78
C ALA A 294 22.10 -2.40 4.96
N GLN A 295 22.40 -1.46 4.07
CA GLN A 295 23.58 -1.57 3.21
C GLN A 295 24.80 -0.83 3.79
N ASN A 296 24.56 0.17 4.65
CA ASN A 296 25.57 1.02 5.25
C ASN A 296 25.12 1.57 6.61
N ASP A 297 25.99 2.28 7.31
CA ASP A 297 25.70 2.83 8.63
C ASP A 297 24.66 3.97 8.59
N GLU A 298 24.57 4.68 7.48
CA GLU A 298 23.52 5.69 7.29
C GLU A 298 22.14 5.04 7.25
N ASP A 299 21.98 3.94 6.54
CA ASP A 299 20.73 3.16 6.55
C ASP A 299 20.38 2.67 7.96
N ARG A 300 21.39 2.23 8.73
CA ARG A 300 21.23 1.78 10.12
C ARG A 300 20.75 2.91 11.04
N SER A 301 21.28 4.12 10.87
CA SER A 301 20.97 5.27 11.71
C SER A 301 19.67 5.98 11.32
N HIS A 302 19.48 6.30 10.05
CA HIS A 302 18.36 7.13 9.58
C HIS A 302 17.11 6.33 9.19
N LYS A 303 17.27 5.05 8.83
CA LYS A 303 16.14 4.18 8.40
C LYS A 303 15.97 2.95 9.28
N ARG A 304 16.49 2.97 10.51
CA ARG A 304 16.51 1.81 11.43
C ARG A 304 15.17 1.08 11.62
N TRP A 305 14.06 1.75 11.37
CA TRP A 305 12.73 1.14 11.45
C TRP A 305 12.25 0.58 10.10
N ARG A 306 12.78 1.05 8.96
CA ARG A 306 12.41 0.60 7.61
C ARG A 306 13.29 -0.54 7.10
N VAL A 307 14.51 -0.61 7.56
CA VAL A 307 15.46 -1.65 7.17
C VAL A 307 15.70 -2.60 8.31
N TYR A 308 16.06 -3.81 7.97
CA TYR A 308 16.55 -4.77 8.95
C TYR A 308 18.04 -4.52 9.18
N SER A 309 18.43 -4.43 10.45
CA SER A 309 19.80 -4.48 10.89
C SER A 309 19.86 -5.33 12.16
N GLY A 310 20.69 -6.39 12.18
CA GLY A 310 20.76 -7.28 13.31
C GLY A 310 21.44 -8.61 13.03
N LYS A 311 21.25 -9.54 13.95
CA LYS A 311 21.97 -10.82 14.00
C LYS A 311 21.89 -11.67 12.73
N TYR A 312 20.79 -11.55 11.95
CA TYR A 312 20.49 -12.42 10.81
C TYR A 312 20.57 -11.69 9.46
N GLU A 313 21.43 -10.67 9.33
CA GLU A 313 21.55 -9.92 8.08
C GLU A 313 21.98 -10.78 6.89
N GLU A 314 22.96 -11.67 7.10
CA GLU A 314 23.49 -12.53 6.02
C GLU A 314 22.45 -13.57 5.58
N GLU A 315 21.78 -14.19 6.54
CA GLU A 315 20.70 -15.14 6.26
C GLU A 315 19.57 -14.45 5.49
N PHE A 316 19.18 -13.24 5.89
CA PHE A 316 18.13 -12.50 5.20
C PHE A 316 18.56 -11.97 3.83
N LYS A 317 19.84 -11.67 3.62
CA LYS A 317 20.39 -11.39 2.27
C LYS A 317 20.22 -12.60 1.35
N THR A 318 20.56 -13.79 1.86
CA THR A 318 20.39 -15.04 1.11
C THR A 318 18.90 -15.28 0.80
N LEU A 319 18.02 -15.18 1.79
CA LEU A 319 16.58 -15.39 1.64
C LEU A 319 15.93 -14.32 0.77
N ALA A 320 16.49 -13.11 0.66
CA ALA A 320 15.99 -12.04 -0.19
C ALA A 320 15.98 -12.39 -1.70
N GLN A 321 16.77 -13.40 -2.12
CA GLN A 321 16.75 -13.92 -3.50
C GLN A 321 15.38 -14.48 -3.90
N ILE A 322 14.57 -14.95 -2.94
CA ILE A 322 13.20 -15.42 -3.17
C ILE A 322 12.25 -14.22 -3.41
N GLY A 323 12.66 -13.02 -3.00
CA GLY A 323 11.86 -11.80 -3.14
C GLY A 323 10.72 -11.69 -2.12
N ASN A 324 9.86 -10.70 -2.33
CA ASN A 324 8.68 -10.50 -1.48
C ASN A 324 7.56 -11.46 -1.89
N ILE A 325 7.34 -12.49 -1.08
CA ILE A 325 6.32 -13.51 -1.34
C ILE A 325 4.90 -13.08 -0.93
N TYR A 326 4.73 -11.99 -0.19
CA TYR A 326 3.43 -11.58 0.36
C TYR A 326 2.32 -11.54 -0.69
N PRO A 327 2.44 -10.84 -1.83
CA PRO A 327 1.35 -10.81 -2.80
C PRO A 327 1.01 -12.19 -3.38
N ALA A 328 2.02 -13.05 -3.48
CA ALA A 328 1.89 -14.36 -4.13
C ALA A 328 1.21 -15.39 -3.23
N VAL A 329 1.56 -15.43 -1.95
CA VAL A 329 0.99 -16.40 -1.00
C VAL A 329 -0.50 -16.16 -0.74
N LEU A 330 -0.99 -14.95 -0.99
CA LEU A 330 -2.41 -14.61 -0.93
C LEU A 330 -3.25 -15.30 -2.03
N GLY A 331 -2.62 -15.77 -3.09
CA GLY A 331 -3.30 -16.40 -4.24
C GLY A 331 -3.69 -17.86 -4.03
N PHE A 332 -3.20 -18.50 -2.96
CA PHE A 332 -3.57 -19.89 -2.67
C PHE A 332 -4.98 -19.97 -2.07
N ASP A 333 -5.72 -20.97 -2.51
CA ASP A 333 -7.05 -21.26 -1.93
C ASP A 333 -6.90 -21.72 -0.46
N ASN A 334 -7.96 -21.57 0.32
CA ASN A 334 -7.98 -21.93 1.74
C ASN A 334 -6.84 -21.26 2.56
N THR A 335 -6.61 -19.97 2.30
CA THR A 335 -5.63 -19.14 3.00
C THR A 335 -6.34 -18.06 3.80
N LEU A 336 -6.02 -17.95 5.09
CA LEU A 336 -6.38 -16.81 5.93
C LEU A 336 -5.19 -15.85 6.01
N VAL A 337 -5.45 -14.56 5.87
CA VAL A 337 -4.45 -13.51 6.11
C VAL A 337 -4.78 -12.79 7.41
N VAL A 338 -3.83 -12.75 8.31
CA VAL A 338 -3.97 -12.10 9.62
C VAL A 338 -3.15 -10.81 9.62
N HIS A 339 -3.81 -9.67 9.83
CA HIS A 339 -3.17 -8.37 9.91
C HIS A 339 -3.12 -7.85 11.34
N THR A 340 -1.99 -7.26 11.72
CA THR A 340 -1.80 -6.62 13.03
C THR A 340 -1.99 -5.11 12.93
N LEU A 341 -3.25 -4.67 12.76
CA LEU A 341 -3.68 -3.26 12.69
C LEU A 341 -3.06 -2.42 11.54
N ASP A 342 -2.55 -3.05 10.49
CA ASP A 342 -2.16 -2.33 9.28
C ASP A 342 -3.38 -2.02 8.39
N SER A 343 -3.65 -0.74 8.15
CA SER A 343 -4.86 -0.31 7.45
C SER A 343 -4.81 -0.56 5.96
N TYR A 344 -3.63 -0.48 5.35
CA TYR A 344 -3.50 -0.62 3.89
C TYR A 344 -3.58 -2.08 3.48
N SER A 345 -2.75 -2.93 4.06
CA SER A 345 -2.73 -4.36 3.74
C SER A 345 -4.05 -5.06 4.10
N SER A 346 -4.71 -4.66 5.18
CA SER A 346 -6.05 -5.18 5.52
C SER A 346 -7.11 -4.81 4.49
N CYS A 347 -7.06 -3.60 3.93
CA CYS A 347 -7.96 -3.22 2.85
C CYS A 347 -7.62 -3.91 1.52
N GLU A 348 -6.35 -4.19 1.26
CA GLU A 348 -5.90 -4.94 0.08
C GLU A 348 -6.50 -6.34 0.04
N THR A 349 -6.42 -7.09 1.14
CA THR A 349 -6.99 -8.43 1.23
C THR A 349 -8.52 -8.42 1.17
N ALA A 350 -9.17 -7.45 1.83
CA ALA A 350 -10.62 -7.29 1.77
C ALA A 350 -11.12 -6.92 0.36
N ASN A 351 -10.36 -6.11 -0.40
CA ASN A 351 -10.69 -5.79 -1.80
C ASN A 351 -10.55 -7.00 -2.73
N ALA A 352 -9.59 -7.89 -2.45
CA ALA A 352 -9.37 -9.12 -3.21
C ALA A 352 -10.29 -10.28 -2.80
N ALA A 353 -11.19 -10.08 -1.84
CA ALA A 353 -12.05 -11.11 -1.24
C ALA A 353 -11.25 -12.31 -0.70
N ILE A 354 -10.12 -12.03 -0.08
CA ILE A 354 -9.29 -13.04 0.58
C ILE A 354 -9.76 -13.15 2.04
N PRO A 355 -9.96 -14.35 2.58
CA PRO A 355 -10.25 -14.55 3.99
C PRO A 355 -9.25 -13.78 4.85
N THR A 356 -9.75 -12.86 5.67
CA THR A 356 -8.93 -11.90 6.41
C THR A 356 -9.32 -11.90 7.88
N ALA A 357 -8.33 -11.85 8.76
CA ALA A 357 -8.53 -11.62 10.19
C ALA A 357 -7.73 -10.39 10.65
N ILE A 358 -8.27 -9.69 11.65
CA ILE A 358 -7.61 -8.55 12.27
C ILE A 358 -7.24 -8.92 13.71
N SER A 359 -5.95 -8.88 14.00
CA SER A 359 -5.43 -9.10 15.34
C SER A 359 -5.15 -7.76 16.01
N SER A 360 -5.91 -7.42 17.03
CA SER A 360 -5.84 -6.14 17.74
C SER A 360 -5.69 -6.27 19.25
N LYS A 361 -6.16 -7.37 19.84
CA LYS A 361 -6.13 -7.55 21.29
C LYS A 361 -4.71 -7.84 21.79
N GLY A 362 -4.22 -7.01 22.72
CA GLY A 362 -2.88 -7.11 23.28
C GLY A 362 -1.86 -6.21 22.61
N ILE A 363 -2.24 -5.48 21.55
CA ILE A 363 -1.43 -4.43 20.97
C ILE A 363 -1.73 -3.11 21.71
N TYR A 364 -0.69 -2.46 22.19
CA TYR A 364 -0.86 -1.10 22.70
C TYR A 364 -0.99 -0.14 21.52
N VAL A 365 -2.06 0.64 21.53
CA VAL A 365 -2.29 1.70 20.55
C VAL A 365 -2.36 3.03 21.29
N ASP A 366 -1.54 3.99 20.86
CA ASP A 366 -1.60 5.35 21.38
C ASP A 366 -3.03 5.91 21.29
N PRO A 367 -3.52 6.62 22.32
CA PRO A 367 -4.88 7.18 22.32
C PRO A 367 -5.22 8.00 21.07
N ASN A 368 -4.26 8.69 20.47
CA ASN A 368 -4.45 9.48 19.25
C ASN A 368 -4.72 8.62 17.99
N LEU A 369 -4.23 7.38 17.97
CA LEU A 369 -4.45 6.42 16.88
C LEU A 369 -5.54 5.40 17.17
N ARG A 370 -5.98 5.26 18.40
CA ARG A 370 -7.06 4.31 18.76
C ARG A 370 -8.30 4.49 17.90
N TYR A 371 -8.58 5.73 17.54
CA TYR A 371 -9.70 6.05 16.67
C TYR A 371 -9.57 5.43 15.28
N ASP A 372 -8.40 5.53 14.66
CA ASP A 372 -8.16 5.00 13.31
C ASP A 372 -8.17 3.47 13.31
N CYS A 373 -7.54 2.85 14.30
CA CYS A 373 -7.53 1.39 14.47
C CYS A 373 -8.93 0.83 14.76
N HIS A 374 -9.68 1.49 15.65
CA HIS A 374 -11.07 1.11 15.93
C HIS A 374 -11.97 1.28 14.71
N ASN A 375 -11.82 2.35 13.96
CA ASN A 375 -12.59 2.57 12.74
C ASN A 375 -12.25 1.56 11.65
N LEU A 376 -10.98 1.15 11.54
CA LEU A 376 -10.58 0.10 10.61
C LEU A 376 -11.26 -1.23 10.97
N GLN A 377 -11.17 -1.64 12.22
CA GLN A 377 -11.82 -2.85 12.70
C GLN A 377 -13.34 -2.80 12.50
N LYS A 378 -13.97 -1.68 12.85
CA LYS A 378 -15.41 -1.46 12.63
C LYS A 378 -15.80 -1.43 11.15
N LEU A 379 -14.90 -0.98 10.28
CA LEU A 379 -15.14 -1.00 8.82
C LEU A 379 -15.12 -2.43 8.28
N LEU A 380 -14.17 -3.25 8.74
CA LEU A 380 -13.88 -4.55 8.16
C LEU A 380 -14.63 -5.69 8.84
N CYS A 381 -14.73 -5.69 10.17
CA CYS A 381 -15.34 -6.77 10.94
C CYS A 381 -16.83 -6.49 11.24
N PRO A 382 -17.69 -7.52 11.22
CA PRO A 382 -17.44 -8.90 10.77
C PRO A 382 -17.65 -9.11 9.26
N LYS A 383 -17.93 -8.07 8.50
CA LYS A 383 -18.43 -8.17 7.12
C LYS A 383 -17.37 -8.60 6.10
N TYR A 384 -16.17 -8.05 6.22
CA TYR A 384 -15.06 -8.22 5.27
C TYR A 384 -13.86 -8.95 5.89
N ALA A 385 -13.81 -9.00 7.20
CA ALA A 385 -12.80 -9.69 7.98
C ALA A 385 -13.42 -10.20 9.30
N VAL A 386 -12.73 -11.11 9.96
CA VAL A 386 -13.08 -11.60 11.31
C VAL A 386 -12.09 -11.06 12.34
N ASP A 387 -12.47 -11.06 13.62
CA ASP A 387 -11.50 -10.87 14.71
C ASP A 387 -10.60 -12.11 14.79
N TRP A 388 -9.29 -11.91 15.04
CA TRP A 388 -8.36 -13.03 15.10
C TRP A 388 -8.68 -14.04 16.22
N ASP A 389 -9.00 -13.55 17.41
CA ASP A 389 -9.29 -14.44 18.55
C ASP A 389 -10.57 -15.25 18.29
N ASP A 390 -11.56 -14.66 17.62
CA ASP A 390 -12.79 -15.37 17.22
C ASP A 390 -12.48 -16.47 16.20
N PHE A 391 -11.71 -16.16 15.15
CA PHE A 391 -11.29 -17.19 14.19
C PHE A 391 -10.47 -18.28 14.85
N PHE A 392 -9.49 -17.91 15.69
CA PHE A 392 -8.65 -18.88 16.39
C PHE A 392 -9.49 -19.85 17.22
N ASN A 393 -10.45 -19.35 18.00
CA ASN A 393 -11.35 -20.18 18.79
C ASN A 393 -12.22 -21.09 17.92
N MET A 394 -12.76 -20.59 16.81
CA MET A 394 -13.54 -21.39 15.87
C MET A 394 -12.67 -22.48 15.19
N ALA A 395 -11.44 -22.16 14.80
CA ALA A 395 -10.54 -23.11 14.17
C ALA A 395 -10.09 -24.24 15.13
N ILE A 396 -9.84 -23.89 16.41
CA ILE A 396 -9.43 -24.87 17.43
C ILE A 396 -10.59 -25.76 17.87
N ASN A 397 -11.75 -25.16 18.15
CA ASN A 397 -12.87 -25.86 18.82
C ASN A 397 -13.90 -26.45 17.84
N MET A 398 -14.07 -25.81 16.65
CA MET A 398 -15.13 -26.15 15.68
C MET A 398 -14.57 -26.64 14.34
N ASN A 399 -13.24 -26.72 14.15
CA ASN A 399 -12.57 -27.07 12.91
C ASN A 399 -12.94 -26.17 11.71
N ILE A 400 -13.32 -24.92 11.95
CA ILE A 400 -13.59 -23.95 10.87
C ILE A 400 -12.28 -23.65 10.13
N GLU A 401 -12.33 -23.67 8.81
CA GLU A 401 -11.19 -23.40 7.94
C GLU A 401 -11.32 -22.03 7.25
N PRO A 402 -10.23 -21.45 6.72
CA PRO A 402 -10.28 -20.19 5.99
C PRO A 402 -11.31 -20.16 4.85
N LYS A 403 -11.51 -21.27 4.14
CA LYS A 403 -12.49 -21.40 3.05
C LYS A 403 -13.96 -21.29 3.52
N ASP A 404 -14.21 -21.57 4.79
CA ASP A 404 -15.56 -21.50 5.38
C ASP A 404 -15.94 -20.05 5.71
N LEU A 405 -14.94 -19.16 5.79
CA LEU A 405 -15.14 -17.74 5.85
C LEU A 405 -15.53 -17.25 4.46
N ASN A 406 -16.74 -16.76 4.30
CA ASN A 406 -17.22 -16.20 3.04
C ASN A 406 -17.15 -14.66 3.05
N PRO A 407 -15.95 -14.06 2.94
CA PRO A 407 -15.78 -12.62 3.06
C PRO A 407 -16.49 -11.93 1.90
N GLN A 408 -17.26 -10.91 2.24
CA GLN A 408 -17.79 -10.03 1.18
C GLN A 408 -16.65 -9.20 0.59
N VAL A 409 -16.70 -8.97 -0.71
CA VAL A 409 -15.77 -8.03 -1.37
C VAL A 409 -16.05 -6.64 -0.82
N LEU A 410 -15.03 -6.00 -0.28
CA LEU A 410 -15.12 -4.58 0.03
C LEU A 410 -15.37 -3.86 -1.29
N SER A 411 -16.56 -3.27 -1.48
CA SER A 411 -16.95 -2.60 -2.74
C SER A 411 -15.83 -1.67 -3.16
N SER A 412 -15.25 -1.98 -4.32
CA SER A 412 -14.00 -1.38 -4.78
C SER A 412 -14.10 0.16 -4.75
N PRO A 413 -13.28 0.85 -3.98
CA PRO A 413 -13.19 2.30 -4.01
C PRO A 413 -12.66 2.80 -5.35
N LEU A 414 -12.07 1.90 -6.14
CA LEU A 414 -11.42 2.17 -7.42
C LEU A 414 -12.40 2.75 -8.44
N ARG A 415 -13.55 2.10 -8.62
CA ARG A 415 -14.55 2.56 -9.58
C ARG A 415 -15.08 3.95 -9.25
N VAL A 416 -15.45 4.18 -7.99
CA VAL A 416 -15.95 5.48 -7.54
C VAL A 416 -14.90 6.58 -7.71
N PHE A 417 -13.63 6.26 -7.46
CA PHE A 417 -12.52 7.18 -7.68
C PHE A 417 -12.38 7.53 -9.16
N ALA A 418 -12.31 6.52 -10.03
CA ALA A 418 -12.15 6.72 -11.46
C ALA A 418 -13.33 7.50 -12.08
N GLU A 419 -14.57 7.12 -11.76
CA GLU A 419 -15.78 7.86 -12.19
C GLU A 419 -15.74 9.32 -11.73
N THR A 420 -15.25 9.58 -10.51
CA THR A 420 -15.13 10.94 -9.99
C THR A 420 -14.09 11.75 -10.77
N CYS A 421 -12.93 11.16 -11.10
CA CYS A 421 -11.90 11.80 -11.93
C CYS A 421 -12.46 12.14 -13.32
N LEU A 422 -13.09 11.18 -13.99
CA LEU A 422 -13.66 11.36 -15.33
C LEU A 422 -14.74 12.44 -15.35
N ASN A 423 -15.64 12.44 -14.37
CA ASN A 423 -16.68 13.47 -14.25
C ASN A 423 -16.09 14.88 -14.09
N ARG A 424 -14.96 15.03 -13.41
CA ARG A 424 -14.29 16.33 -13.27
C ARG A 424 -13.70 16.81 -14.59
N ILE A 425 -13.09 15.92 -15.37
CA ILE A 425 -12.61 16.26 -16.72
C ILE A 425 -13.76 16.71 -17.60
N LEU A 426 -14.84 15.95 -17.64
CA LEU A 426 -16.02 16.29 -18.44
C LEU A 426 -16.61 17.66 -18.05
N GLN A 427 -16.69 17.94 -16.74
CA GLN A 427 -17.16 19.23 -16.24
C GLN A 427 -16.22 20.38 -16.63
N ALA A 428 -14.90 20.17 -16.57
CA ALA A 428 -13.91 21.16 -16.96
C ALA A 428 -13.97 21.46 -18.47
N ASN A 429 -14.02 20.43 -19.30
CA ASN A 429 -14.15 20.55 -20.75
C ASN A 429 -15.44 21.26 -21.16
N ALA A 430 -16.56 20.96 -20.49
CA ALA A 430 -17.84 21.64 -20.73
C ALA A 430 -17.82 23.14 -20.37
N ARG A 431 -17.06 23.52 -19.30
CA ARG A 431 -16.88 24.95 -18.93
C ARG A 431 -16.01 25.70 -19.94
N GLN A 432 -14.99 25.04 -20.47
CA GLN A 432 -14.11 25.63 -21.47
C GLN A 432 -14.86 25.92 -22.79
N LYS A 433 -15.69 24.95 -23.24
CA LYS A 433 -16.54 25.14 -24.43
C LYS A 433 -17.61 26.24 -24.31
N ARG A 434 -17.96 26.65 -23.09
CA ARG A 434 -18.91 27.76 -22.85
C ARG A 434 -18.22 29.13 -22.78
N LYS A 435 -16.91 29.17 -22.66
CA LYS A 435 -16.13 30.41 -22.60
C LYS A 435 -15.54 30.80 -23.97
N ASN A 436 -15.41 29.81 -24.85
CA ASN A 436 -15.09 30.00 -26.27
C ASN A 436 -16.40 30.11 -27.08
#